data_433de418a598918612f8b3f436db8ea7
#
_entry.id   433de418a598918612f8b3f436db8ea7
#
_cell.length_a   1.000
_cell.length_b   1.000
_cell.length_c   1.000
_cell.angle_alpha   90.00
_cell.angle_beta   90.00
_cell.angle_gamma   90.00
#
_symmetry.space_group_name_H-M   'P 1'
#
loop_
_entity.id
_entity.type
_entity.pdbx_description
1 polymer ?
#
loop_
_entity_poly.entity_id
_entity_poly.type
_entity_poly.pdbx_seq_one_letter_code
_entity_poly.pdbx_strand_id
1 'polypeptide(L)'
;MPELARALEGVPVLGPVIRIADLRTYGFRWGDTALSGELPVLEDASPTPAAGGTAGSGAEAMNEAADEYIAQVRETFLWYAAREYQGYVASDTGYQVLRDDDAILSLCFYTTLNAGGSVDYSRYFTLDKATGELLALSDLFLEGSDYVGAVSADILRQMEEQVAAGEGDYFIPGGIWSEEECFRAIDPDQQFYLDENGGLVIVFGEYEVAPGSMGMPRFVIDEEAISDIRAR
;
A
#
# COMPACT_ATOMS: atom_id res chain seq x y z
N MET A 1 26.13 -0.67 -19.99
CA MET A 1 26.18 -0.73 -18.50
C MET A 1 26.27 0.63 -17.82
N PRO A 2 26.08 1.81 -18.47
CA PRO A 2 25.99 3.09 -17.77
C PRO A 2 24.57 3.51 -17.34
N GLU A 3 23.52 2.82 -17.81
CA GLU A 3 22.13 3.20 -17.45
C GLU A 3 21.69 2.69 -16.08
N LEU A 4 22.21 1.54 -15.63
CA LEU A 4 21.91 1.02 -14.29
C LEU A 4 22.47 1.94 -13.18
N ALA A 5 23.62 2.57 -13.41
CA ALA A 5 24.22 3.49 -12.43
C ALA A 5 23.43 4.80 -12.28
N ARG A 6 22.71 5.24 -13.31
CA ARG A 6 21.86 6.44 -13.25
C ARG A 6 20.52 6.21 -12.56
N ALA A 7 19.98 4.98 -12.63
CA ALA A 7 18.75 4.62 -11.91
C ALA A 7 18.97 4.59 -10.38
N LEU A 8 20.20 4.29 -9.95
CA LEU A 8 20.57 4.27 -8.52
C LEU A 8 20.90 5.65 -7.93
N GLU A 9 21.17 6.67 -8.75
CA GLU A 9 21.47 8.04 -8.26
C GLU A 9 20.26 8.79 -7.70
N GLY A 10 19.06 8.28 -7.87
CA GLY A 10 17.80 8.84 -7.34
C GLY A 10 17.12 7.97 -6.28
N VAL A 11 17.73 6.84 -5.89
CA VAL A 11 17.15 5.94 -4.88
C VAL A 11 17.40 6.55 -3.49
N PRO A 12 16.35 6.85 -2.70
CA PRO A 12 16.52 7.36 -1.35
C PRO A 12 17.37 6.37 -0.54
N VAL A 13 18.37 6.87 0.17
CA VAL A 13 19.10 6.07 1.16
C VAL A 13 18.14 5.87 2.32
N LEU A 14 17.53 4.70 2.40
CA LEU A 14 16.71 4.29 3.52
C LEU A 14 17.59 4.28 4.76
N GLY A 15 17.23 5.02 5.78
CA GLY A 15 17.90 5.24 7.07
C GLY A 15 19.10 4.37 7.47
N PRO A 16 19.66 4.52 8.65
CA PRO A 16 20.94 3.88 8.98
C PRO A 16 20.91 2.35 9.00
N VAL A 17 19.72 1.72 8.96
CA VAL A 17 19.56 0.28 9.15
C VAL A 17 19.13 -0.45 7.88
N ILE A 18 18.31 0.16 7.03
CA ILE A 18 17.75 -0.49 5.83
C ILE A 18 17.96 0.40 4.62
N ARG A 19 18.37 -0.18 3.49
CA ARG A 19 18.55 0.53 2.22
C ARG A 19 18.02 -0.28 1.05
N ILE A 20 17.61 0.42 -0.01
CA ILE A 20 17.39 -0.20 -1.31
C ILE A 20 18.77 -0.48 -1.91
N ALA A 21 19.09 -1.77 -2.03
CA ALA A 21 20.40 -2.21 -2.51
C ALA A 21 20.39 -2.50 -4.00
N ASP A 22 19.23 -2.94 -4.54
CA ASP A 22 19.06 -3.32 -5.94
C ASP A 22 17.58 -3.17 -6.33
N LEU A 23 17.29 -3.36 -7.61
CA LEU A 23 15.94 -3.40 -8.15
C LEU A 23 15.68 -4.80 -8.74
N ARG A 24 14.62 -5.44 -8.27
CA ARG A 24 14.13 -6.69 -8.82
C ARG A 24 13.27 -6.39 -10.03
N THR A 25 13.78 -6.68 -11.22
CA THR A 25 13.03 -6.57 -12.47
C THR A 25 12.49 -7.93 -12.87
N TYR A 26 11.24 -7.97 -13.32
CA TYR A 26 10.65 -9.15 -13.92
C TYR A 26 9.84 -8.76 -15.16
N GLY A 27 9.77 -9.68 -16.11
CA GLY A 27 9.04 -9.41 -17.33
C GLY A 27 8.80 -10.65 -18.18
N PHE A 28 7.68 -10.61 -18.89
CA PHE A 28 7.28 -11.63 -19.84
C PHE A 28 6.51 -10.97 -20.97
N ARG A 29 6.77 -11.38 -22.20
CA ARG A 29 6.01 -10.93 -23.37
C ARG A 29 5.74 -12.09 -24.30
N TRP A 30 4.49 -12.23 -24.74
CA TRP A 30 4.08 -13.19 -25.75
C TRP A 30 2.96 -12.60 -26.61
N GLY A 31 3.26 -12.27 -27.88
CA GLY A 31 2.34 -11.57 -28.76
C GLY A 31 1.96 -10.20 -28.17
N ASP A 32 0.66 -9.99 -28.02
CA ASP A 32 0.09 -8.76 -27.45
C ASP A 32 -0.06 -8.81 -25.92
N THR A 33 0.45 -9.85 -25.29
CA THR A 33 0.40 -10.03 -23.83
C THR A 33 1.75 -9.68 -23.22
N ALA A 34 1.76 -8.79 -22.23
CA ALA A 34 2.98 -8.33 -21.56
C ALA A 34 2.78 -8.19 -20.04
N LEU A 35 3.73 -8.72 -19.29
CA LEU A 35 3.86 -8.50 -17.84
C LEU A 35 5.24 -7.90 -17.60
N SER A 36 5.31 -6.79 -16.90
CA SER A 36 6.56 -6.15 -16.47
C SER A 36 6.43 -5.64 -15.06
N GLY A 37 7.56 -5.49 -14.39
CA GLY A 37 7.58 -4.85 -13.09
C GLY A 37 8.98 -4.66 -12.54
N GLU A 38 9.07 -3.71 -11.62
CA GLU A 38 10.28 -3.34 -10.91
C GLU A 38 9.95 -3.06 -9.45
N LEU A 39 10.51 -3.84 -8.55
CA LEU A 39 10.35 -3.68 -7.10
C LEU A 39 11.71 -3.58 -6.41
N PRO A 40 11.80 -2.88 -5.26
CA PRO A 40 13.05 -2.71 -4.55
C PRO A 40 13.49 -4.03 -3.90
N VAL A 41 14.80 -4.25 -3.87
CA VAL A 41 15.46 -5.24 -3.00
C VAL A 41 16.12 -4.49 -1.86
N LEU A 42 15.72 -4.80 -0.64
CA LEU A 42 16.24 -4.15 0.55
C LEU A 42 17.35 -4.98 1.18
N GLU A 43 18.33 -4.30 1.76
CA GLU A 43 19.40 -4.89 2.58
C GLU A 43 19.52 -4.12 3.89
N ASP A 44 19.89 -4.85 4.95
CA ASP A 44 20.30 -4.21 6.21
C ASP A 44 21.67 -3.57 6.06
N ALA A 45 21.77 -2.29 6.37
CA ALA A 45 23.02 -1.52 6.23
C ALA A 45 24.08 -1.87 7.30
N SER A 46 23.71 -2.60 8.35
CA SER A 46 24.60 -3.08 9.40
C SER A 46 24.41 -4.58 9.63
N PRO A 47 25.46 -5.38 9.50
CA PRO A 47 25.39 -6.84 9.74
C PRO A 47 25.41 -7.21 11.23
N THR A 48 25.14 -6.26 12.13
CA THR A 48 25.14 -6.55 13.58
C THR A 48 23.73 -6.98 13.98
N PRO A 49 23.51 -8.26 14.32
CA PRO A 49 22.23 -8.69 14.85
C PRO A 49 21.91 -7.87 16.10
N ALA A 50 20.72 -7.30 16.20
CA ALA A 50 20.23 -6.75 17.45
C ALA A 50 20.37 -7.83 18.52
N ALA A 51 21.04 -7.50 19.63
CA ALA A 51 21.36 -8.48 20.66
C ALA A 51 20.07 -9.04 21.27
N GLY A 52 19.69 -10.26 20.86
CA GLY A 52 18.67 -11.06 21.52
C GLY A 52 17.38 -11.37 20.76
N GLY A 53 17.20 -10.96 19.52
CA GLY A 53 15.99 -11.26 18.74
C GLY A 53 16.23 -12.31 17.65
N THR A 54 15.38 -13.33 17.57
CA THR A 54 15.22 -14.25 16.43
C THR A 54 14.28 -13.68 15.37
N ALA A 55 14.06 -12.37 15.35
CA ALA A 55 13.29 -11.70 14.32
C ALA A 55 14.14 -11.64 13.04
N GLY A 56 13.55 -12.02 11.91
CA GLY A 56 14.12 -11.79 10.58
C GLY A 56 14.49 -10.31 10.43
N SER A 57 15.43 -10.02 9.54
CA SER A 57 15.76 -8.61 9.30
C SER A 57 14.57 -7.89 8.67
N GLY A 58 14.38 -6.61 8.96
CA GLY A 58 13.29 -5.83 8.35
C GLY A 58 13.39 -5.79 6.82
N ALA A 59 14.61 -5.86 6.28
CA ALA A 59 14.85 -6.04 4.86
C ALA A 59 14.31 -7.39 4.35
N GLU A 60 14.50 -8.47 5.11
CA GLU A 60 13.97 -9.80 4.75
C GLU A 60 12.45 -9.81 4.72
N ALA A 61 11.77 -9.28 5.75
CA ALA A 61 10.31 -9.18 5.81
C ALA A 61 9.73 -8.40 4.63
N MET A 62 10.35 -7.27 4.27
CA MET A 62 9.93 -6.46 3.13
C MET A 62 10.18 -7.15 1.79
N ASN A 63 11.30 -7.87 1.64
CA ASN A 63 11.60 -8.63 0.44
C ASN A 63 10.63 -9.82 0.27
N GLU A 64 10.23 -10.48 1.36
CA GLU A 64 9.21 -11.53 1.34
C GLU A 64 7.85 -10.97 0.92
N ALA A 65 7.44 -9.83 1.47
CA ALA A 65 6.23 -9.13 1.07
C ALA A 65 6.23 -8.73 -0.43
N ALA A 66 7.41 -8.34 -0.96
CA ALA A 66 7.56 -8.07 -2.39
C ALA A 66 7.42 -9.34 -3.25
N ASP A 67 7.96 -10.48 -2.80
CA ASP A 67 7.81 -11.77 -3.48
C ASP A 67 6.34 -12.23 -3.51
N GLU A 68 5.64 -12.10 -2.40
CA GLU A 68 4.21 -12.40 -2.31
C GLU A 68 3.38 -11.51 -3.24
N TYR A 69 3.68 -10.21 -3.27
CA TYR A 69 3.01 -9.27 -4.16
C TYR A 69 3.20 -9.64 -5.63
N ILE A 70 4.44 -9.96 -6.06
CA ILE A 70 4.73 -10.42 -7.41
C ILE A 70 3.97 -11.71 -7.74
N ALA A 71 3.88 -12.65 -6.79
CA ALA A 71 3.14 -13.89 -6.99
C ALA A 71 1.64 -13.63 -7.24
N GLN A 72 1.02 -12.73 -6.47
CA GLN A 72 -0.38 -12.33 -6.65
C GLN A 72 -0.60 -11.63 -7.99
N VAL A 73 0.28 -10.70 -8.37
CA VAL A 73 0.21 -10.01 -9.68
C VAL A 73 0.28 -11.01 -10.82
N ARG A 74 1.19 -11.99 -10.74
CA ARG A 74 1.30 -13.05 -11.76
C ARG A 74 0.05 -13.92 -11.85
N GLU A 75 -0.52 -14.30 -10.73
CA GLU A 75 -1.76 -15.10 -10.71
C GLU A 75 -2.91 -14.33 -11.36
N THR A 76 -3.11 -13.08 -10.96
CA THR A 76 -4.13 -12.20 -11.53
C THR A 76 -3.93 -12.01 -13.04
N PHE A 77 -2.70 -11.70 -13.45
CA PHE A 77 -2.36 -11.56 -14.87
C PHE A 77 -2.65 -12.82 -15.68
N LEU A 78 -2.24 -14.00 -15.19
CA LEU A 78 -2.48 -15.29 -15.86
C LEU A 78 -3.98 -15.61 -15.95
N TRP A 79 -4.77 -15.22 -14.93
CA TRP A 79 -6.21 -15.40 -14.95
C TRP A 79 -6.87 -14.57 -16.07
N TYR A 80 -6.45 -13.34 -16.30
CA TYR A 80 -6.91 -12.51 -17.41
C TYR A 80 -6.39 -13.04 -18.76
N ALA A 81 -5.13 -13.41 -18.85
CA ALA A 81 -4.51 -13.91 -20.08
C ALA A 81 -5.09 -15.27 -20.56
N ALA A 82 -5.54 -16.12 -19.62
CA ALA A 82 -6.13 -17.43 -19.94
C ALA A 82 -7.61 -17.36 -20.37
N ARG A 83 -8.32 -16.28 -20.03
CA ARG A 83 -9.69 -16.06 -20.48
C ARG A 83 -9.60 -15.43 -21.86
N GLU A 84 -9.87 -16.20 -22.93
CA GLU A 84 -9.94 -15.81 -24.35
C GLU A 84 -10.32 -14.34 -24.62
N TYR A 85 -9.68 -13.40 -23.92
CA TYR A 85 -9.70 -12.01 -24.30
C TYR A 85 -8.93 -11.93 -25.63
N GLN A 86 -9.67 -11.86 -26.72
CA GLN A 86 -9.09 -11.54 -28.03
C GLN A 86 -8.60 -10.08 -27.97
N GLY A 87 -7.54 -9.84 -27.22
CA GLY A 87 -7.06 -8.49 -27.00
C GLY A 87 -5.75 -8.43 -26.24
N TYR A 88 -5.28 -7.23 -26.14
CA TYR A 88 -4.08 -6.85 -25.42
C TYR A 88 -4.29 -7.01 -23.90
N VAL A 89 -3.43 -7.78 -23.24
CA VAL A 89 -3.34 -7.87 -21.78
C VAL A 89 -1.96 -7.40 -21.35
N ALA A 90 -1.89 -6.35 -20.56
CA ALA A 90 -0.64 -5.86 -20.04
C ALA A 90 -0.74 -5.57 -18.54
N SER A 91 0.33 -5.86 -17.83
CA SER A 91 0.49 -5.51 -16.43
C SER A 91 1.85 -4.84 -16.24
N ASP A 92 1.86 -3.73 -15.54
CA ASP A 92 3.07 -3.01 -15.15
C ASP A 92 3.06 -2.74 -13.65
N THR A 93 4.16 -3.08 -12.97
CA THR A 93 4.30 -2.98 -11.52
C THR A 93 5.45 -2.06 -11.17
N GLY A 94 5.24 -1.21 -10.18
CA GLY A 94 6.25 -0.33 -9.62
C GLY A 94 6.12 -0.18 -8.12
N TYR A 95 6.92 0.73 -7.55
CA TYR A 95 6.86 1.07 -6.14
C TYR A 95 7.01 2.57 -5.91
N GLN A 96 6.59 3.01 -4.73
CA GLN A 96 6.78 4.37 -4.25
C GLN A 96 7.21 4.34 -2.78
N VAL A 97 8.21 5.15 -2.44
CA VAL A 97 8.58 5.44 -1.05
C VAL A 97 7.67 6.57 -0.57
N LEU A 98 6.87 6.30 0.46
CA LEU A 98 5.91 7.23 1.03
C LEU A 98 6.45 7.94 2.27
N ARG A 99 7.29 7.23 3.02
CA ARG A 99 8.03 7.74 4.16
C ARG A 99 9.32 6.97 4.33
N ASP A 100 10.39 7.67 4.66
CA ASP A 100 11.70 7.09 4.97
C ASP A 100 12.43 8.00 5.95
N ASP A 101 12.36 7.65 7.23
CA ASP A 101 13.10 8.33 8.30
C ASP A 101 13.84 7.32 9.20
N ASP A 102 14.36 7.77 10.32
CA ASP A 102 15.13 6.93 11.25
C ASP A 102 14.29 5.84 11.91
N ALA A 103 12.96 6.00 11.99
CA ALA A 103 12.06 5.11 12.71
C ALA A 103 11.22 4.23 11.77
N ILE A 104 10.71 4.81 10.69
CA ILE A 104 9.69 4.19 9.83
C ILE A 104 10.12 4.21 8.37
N LEU A 105 9.82 3.10 7.68
CA LEU A 105 9.79 3.02 6.23
C LEU A 105 8.38 2.65 5.78
N SER A 106 7.72 3.51 4.99
CA SER A 106 6.45 3.20 4.33
C SER A 106 6.66 3.08 2.82
N LEU A 107 6.29 1.95 2.25
CA LEU A 107 6.34 1.66 0.81
C LEU A 107 4.94 1.35 0.27
N CYS A 108 4.70 1.77 -0.96
CA CYS A 108 3.57 1.31 -1.77
C CYS A 108 4.10 0.51 -2.96
N PHE A 109 3.60 -0.69 -3.15
CA PHE A 109 3.73 -1.43 -4.41
C PHE A 109 2.43 -1.26 -5.18
N TYR A 110 2.53 -0.91 -6.45
CA TYR A 110 1.37 -0.69 -7.29
C TYR A 110 1.48 -1.43 -8.62
N THR A 111 0.35 -1.82 -9.16
CA THR A 111 0.26 -2.51 -10.45
C THR A 111 -0.92 -1.97 -11.23
N THR A 112 -0.70 -1.58 -12.47
CA THR A 112 -1.74 -1.28 -13.44
C THR A 112 -1.93 -2.48 -14.36
N LEU A 113 -3.13 -3.04 -14.41
CA LEU A 113 -3.52 -4.12 -15.30
C LEU A 113 -4.49 -3.60 -16.37
N ASN A 114 -4.13 -3.79 -17.64
CA ASN A 114 -4.94 -3.45 -18.79
C ASN A 114 -5.43 -4.73 -19.48
N ALA A 115 -6.74 -4.95 -19.47
CA ALA A 115 -7.38 -6.11 -20.11
C ALA A 115 -8.80 -5.73 -20.58
N GLY A 116 -8.90 -4.95 -21.66
CA GLY A 116 -10.15 -4.39 -22.14
C GLY A 116 -10.66 -3.18 -21.35
N GLY A 117 -10.06 -2.90 -20.23
CA GLY A 117 -10.17 -1.76 -19.32
C GLY A 117 -8.89 -1.68 -18.51
N SER A 118 -8.74 -0.66 -17.65
CA SER A 118 -7.63 -0.54 -16.71
C SER A 118 -8.13 -0.76 -15.29
N VAL A 119 -7.39 -1.53 -14.50
CA VAL A 119 -7.62 -1.71 -13.07
C VAL A 119 -6.29 -1.50 -12.36
N ASP A 120 -6.31 -0.72 -11.30
CA ASP A 120 -5.15 -0.45 -10.47
C ASP A 120 -5.24 -1.23 -9.14
N TYR A 121 -4.14 -1.84 -8.77
CA TYR A 121 -3.96 -2.52 -7.49
C TYR A 121 -2.80 -1.88 -6.75
N SER A 122 -2.92 -1.74 -5.45
CA SER A 122 -1.79 -1.34 -4.62
C SER A 122 -1.77 -2.09 -3.29
N ARG A 123 -0.57 -2.22 -2.73
CA ARG A 123 -0.34 -2.71 -1.37
C ARG A 123 0.62 -1.79 -0.65
N TYR A 124 0.30 -1.54 0.60
CA TYR A 124 1.04 -0.63 1.45
C TYR A 124 1.71 -1.42 2.56
N PHE A 125 2.95 -1.08 2.84
CA PHE A 125 3.76 -1.73 3.86
C PHE A 125 4.41 -0.65 4.71
N THR A 126 4.26 -0.76 6.02
CA THR A 126 4.90 0.12 6.99
C THR A 126 5.80 -0.72 7.87
N LEU A 127 7.09 -0.45 7.83
CA LEU A 127 8.13 -1.15 8.57
C LEU A 127 8.60 -0.28 9.73
N ASP A 128 8.62 -0.83 10.94
CA ASP A 128 9.34 -0.28 12.09
C ASP A 128 10.82 -0.65 11.96
N LYS A 129 11.68 0.33 11.73
CA LYS A 129 13.12 0.11 11.54
C LYS A 129 13.84 -0.31 12.82
N ALA A 130 13.28 0.00 13.99
CA ALA A 130 13.86 -0.36 15.28
C ALA A 130 13.65 -1.85 15.59
N THR A 131 12.48 -2.41 15.24
CA THR A 131 12.15 -3.81 15.50
C THR A 131 12.40 -4.70 14.27
N GLY A 132 12.39 -4.13 13.06
CA GLY A 132 12.44 -4.87 11.81
C GLY A 132 11.10 -5.55 11.46
N GLU A 133 9.99 -5.16 12.09
CA GLU A 133 8.68 -5.75 11.89
C GLU A 133 7.80 -4.92 10.96
N LEU A 134 7.07 -5.59 10.08
CA LEU A 134 5.98 -4.96 9.33
C LEU A 134 4.81 -4.74 10.27
N LEU A 135 4.35 -3.48 10.36
CA LEU A 135 3.26 -3.09 11.25
C LEU A 135 1.91 -3.45 10.63
N ALA A 136 1.05 -4.08 11.41
CA ALA A 136 -0.38 -4.11 11.17
C ALA A 136 -1.03 -2.80 11.63
N LEU A 137 -2.23 -2.48 11.12
CA LEU A 137 -2.96 -1.29 11.52
C LEU A 137 -3.19 -1.24 13.04
N SER A 138 -3.51 -2.39 13.64
CA SER A 138 -3.70 -2.54 15.09
C SER A 138 -2.47 -2.17 15.93
N ASP A 139 -1.25 -2.32 15.39
CA ASP A 139 -0.01 -2.03 16.13
C ASP A 139 0.21 -0.53 16.38
N LEU A 140 -0.55 0.32 15.67
CA LEU A 140 -0.52 1.76 15.88
C LEU A 140 -1.36 2.21 17.08
N PHE A 141 -2.15 1.31 17.70
CA PHE A 141 -3.13 1.65 18.70
C PHE A 141 -2.91 0.89 20.01
N LEU A 142 -3.47 1.43 21.09
CA LEU A 142 -3.44 0.78 22.41
C LEU A 142 -4.25 -0.52 22.36
N GLU A 143 -3.73 -1.55 23.00
CA GLU A 143 -4.39 -2.86 23.07
C GLU A 143 -5.82 -2.73 23.65
N GLY A 144 -6.79 -3.31 22.94
CA GLY A 144 -8.20 -3.30 23.32
C GLY A 144 -8.93 -1.98 23.03
N SER A 145 -8.29 -1.00 22.39
CA SER A 145 -8.98 0.22 21.93
C SER A 145 -9.91 -0.08 20.76
N ASP A 146 -10.97 0.72 20.61
CA ASP A 146 -11.86 0.69 19.46
C ASP A 146 -11.31 1.58 18.31
N TYR A 147 -10.14 1.24 17.78
CA TYR A 147 -9.56 1.98 16.67
C TYR A 147 -10.39 1.87 15.40
N VAL A 148 -11.02 0.71 15.16
CA VAL A 148 -11.90 0.51 13.99
C VAL A 148 -13.05 1.51 14.02
N GLY A 149 -13.72 1.66 15.18
CA GLY A 149 -14.81 2.62 15.34
C GLY A 149 -14.35 4.06 15.19
N ALA A 150 -13.26 4.45 15.85
CA ALA A 150 -12.73 5.82 15.82
C ALA A 150 -12.30 6.25 14.41
N VAL A 151 -11.50 5.42 13.74
CA VAL A 151 -11.03 5.67 12.35
C VAL A 151 -12.19 5.71 11.37
N SER A 152 -13.15 4.77 11.50
CA SER A 152 -14.33 4.73 10.61
C SER A 152 -15.22 5.97 10.76
N ALA A 153 -15.40 6.45 11.99
CA ALA A 153 -16.18 7.66 12.25
C ALA A 153 -15.56 8.90 11.62
N ASP A 154 -14.23 9.03 11.69
CA ASP A 154 -13.53 10.14 11.05
C ASP A 154 -13.61 10.06 9.52
N ILE A 155 -13.41 8.88 8.94
CA ILE A 155 -13.54 8.66 7.49
C ILE A 155 -14.96 9.01 7.00
N LEU A 156 -15.99 8.53 7.69
CA LEU A 156 -17.37 8.84 7.31
C LEU A 156 -17.64 10.34 7.35
N ARG A 157 -17.17 11.04 8.38
CA ARG A 157 -17.26 12.51 8.47
C ARG A 157 -16.60 13.17 7.26
N GLN A 158 -15.38 12.75 6.89
CA GLN A 158 -14.66 13.31 5.74
C GLN A 158 -15.38 13.03 4.43
N MET A 159 -15.94 11.82 4.24
CA MET A 159 -16.76 11.48 3.06
C MET A 159 -17.99 12.39 2.95
N GLU A 160 -18.73 12.59 4.05
CA GLU A 160 -19.91 13.46 4.11
C GLU A 160 -19.56 14.90 3.79
N GLU A 161 -18.46 15.44 4.33
CA GLU A 161 -17.96 16.78 4.04
C GLU A 161 -17.59 16.96 2.57
N GLN A 162 -16.86 16.00 1.97
CA GLN A 162 -16.46 16.04 0.56
C GLN A 162 -17.68 15.95 -0.37
N VAL A 163 -18.66 15.09 -0.05
CA VAL A 163 -19.92 15.01 -0.82
C VAL A 163 -20.70 16.32 -0.73
N ALA A 164 -20.81 16.92 0.45
CA ALA A 164 -21.48 18.20 0.63
C ALA A 164 -20.78 19.35 -0.11
N ALA A 165 -19.46 19.29 -0.24
CA ALA A 165 -18.66 20.23 -1.01
C ALA A 165 -18.70 19.98 -2.53
N GLY A 166 -19.20 18.81 -2.98
CA GLY A 166 -19.17 18.39 -4.37
C GLY A 166 -17.78 17.94 -4.85
N GLU A 167 -16.91 17.58 -3.93
CA GLU A 167 -15.52 17.16 -4.17
C GLU A 167 -15.34 15.64 -4.20
N GLY A 168 -16.36 14.88 -3.81
CA GLY A 168 -16.33 13.42 -3.78
C GLY A 168 -17.69 12.80 -4.03
N ASP A 169 -17.67 11.52 -4.45
CA ASP A 169 -18.84 10.66 -4.57
C ASP A 169 -18.52 9.35 -3.87
N TYR A 170 -19.13 9.13 -2.71
CA TYR A 170 -18.87 7.98 -1.86
C TYR A 170 -20.14 7.17 -1.58
N PHE A 171 -19.97 5.89 -1.28
CA PHE A 171 -21.06 5.02 -0.87
C PHE A 171 -21.42 5.29 0.60
N ILE A 172 -22.17 6.37 0.85
CA ILE A 172 -22.56 6.80 2.20
C ILE A 172 -24.07 6.78 2.40
N PRO A 173 -24.55 6.62 3.65
CA PRO A 173 -25.98 6.65 3.97
C PRO A 173 -26.64 7.98 3.57
N GLY A 174 -27.91 7.90 3.14
CA GLY A 174 -28.69 9.08 2.75
C GLY A 174 -28.49 9.58 1.32
N GLY A 175 -27.57 8.98 0.56
CA GLY A 175 -27.37 9.22 -0.86
C GLY A 175 -28.25 8.36 -1.77
N ILE A 176 -27.74 8.08 -2.98
CA ILE A 176 -28.42 7.23 -3.98
C ILE A 176 -28.15 5.73 -3.81
N TRP A 177 -27.21 5.38 -2.93
CA TRP A 177 -26.72 4.02 -2.72
C TRP A 177 -27.61 3.26 -1.73
N SER A 178 -27.73 1.94 -1.88
CA SER A 178 -28.44 1.11 -0.92
C SER A 178 -27.69 1.04 0.42
N GLU A 179 -28.41 0.81 1.52
CA GLU A 179 -27.77 0.68 2.83
C GLU A 179 -26.73 -0.45 2.90
N GLU A 180 -26.84 -1.47 2.03
CA GLU A 180 -25.91 -2.60 1.98
C GLU A 180 -24.58 -2.23 1.31
N GLU A 181 -24.62 -1.28 0.36
CA GLU A 181 -23.46 -0.77 -0.35
C GLU A 181 -22.72 0.31 0.43
N CYS A 182 -23.39 0.98 1.38
CA CYS A 182 -22.80 2.09 2.11
C CYS A 182 -21.66 1.67 3.03
N PHE A 183 -20.64 2.51 3.10
CA PHE A 183 -19.54 2.39 4.06
C PHE A 183 -20.09 2.36 5.51
N ARG A 184 -19.58 1.44 6.31
CA ARG A 184 -19.97 1.26 7.71
C ARG A 184 -18.76 1.34 8.64
N ALA A 185 -17.71 0.63 8.28
CA ALA A 185 -16.46 0.59 9.05
C ALA A 185 -15.33 0.11 8.14
N ILE A 186 -14.10 0.43 8.53
CA ILE A 186 -12.90 -0.16 7.94
C ILE A 186 -12.78 -1.63 8.34
N ASP A 187 -12.06 -2.41 7.53
CA ASP A 187 -11.59 -3.72 7.95
C ASP A 187 -10.50 -3.55 9.04
N PRO A 188 -10.42 -4.42 10.07
CA PRO A 188 -9.31 -4.40 11.02
C PRO A 188 -7.93 -4.48 10.36
N ASP A 189 -7.84 -5.14 9.19
CA ASP A 189 -6.63 -5.28 8.38
C ASP A 189 -6.62 -4.31 7.17
N GLN A 190 -7.38 -3.19 7.24
CA GLN A 190 -7.45 -2.20 6.19
C GLN A 190 -6.06 -1.71 5.78
N GLN A 191 -5.85 -1.50 4.48
CA GLN A 191 -4.58 -0.98 3.96
C GLN A 191 -4.33 0.43 4.49
N PHE A 192 -3.10 0.67 4.95
CA PHE A 192 -2.68 1.95 5.51
C PHE A 192 -1.20 2.22 5.26
N TYR A 193 -0.80 3.45 5.48
CA TYR A 193 0.59 3.84 5.63
C TYR A 193 0.71 5.04 6.57
N LEU A 194 1.93 5.28 7.07
CA LEU A 194 2.28 6.53 7.74
C LEU A 194 2.93 7.46 6.72
N ASP A 195 2.40 8.67 6.59
CA ASP A 195 2.93 9.68 5.68
C ASP A 195 4.24 10.32 6.22
N GLU A 196 4.83 11.21 5.44
CA GLU A 196 6.09 11.91 5.80
C GLU A 196 5.99 12.73 7.09
N ASN A 197 4.79 13.14 7.52
CA ASN A 197 4.53 13.87 8.76
C ASN A 197 4.16 12.95 9.93
N GLY A 198 4.07 11.65 9.70
CA GLY A 198 3.63 10.66 10.68
C GLY A 198 2.10 10.51 10.76
N GLY A 199 1.36 11.16 9.87
CA GLY A 199 -0.09 11.02 9.75
C GLY A 199 -0.48 9.61 9.31
N LEU A 200 -1.52 9.05 9.93
CA LEU A 200 -2.12 7.80 9.50
C LEU A 200 -2.97 8.03 8.26
N VAL A 201 -2.69 7.31 7.19
CA VAL A 201 -3.48 7.35 5.95
C VAL A 201 -4.10 5.97 5.72
N ILE A 202 -5.43 5.94 5.67
CA ILE A 202 -6.21 4.74 5.30
C ILE A 202 -6.47 4.76 3.79
N VAL A 203 -6.29 3.61 3.16
CA VAL A 203 -6.44 3.45 1.70
C VAL A 203 -7.52 2.42 1.41
N PHE A 204 -8.38 2.75 0.43
CA PHE A 204 -9.40 1.85 -0.09
C PHE A 204 -9.07 1.46 -1.53
N GLY A 205 -9.47 0.25 -1.90
CA GLY A 205 -9.41 -0.22 -3.28
C GLY A 205 -10.42 0.50 -4.18
N GLU A 206 -10.25 0.34 -5.50
CA GLU A 206 -11.28 0.78 -6.44
C GLU A 206 -12.61 0.08 -6.15
N TYR A 207 -13.70 0.83 -6.21
CA TYR A 207 -15.07 0.36 -5.96
C TYR A 207 -15.36 -0.11 -4.52
N GLU A 208 -14.45 0.03 -3.58
CA GLU A 208 -14.66 -0.40 -2.21
C GLU A 208 -15.59 0.55 -1.44
N VAL A 209 -15.39 1.86 -1.58
CA VAL A 209 -16.18 2.89 -0.88
C VAL A 209 -16.67 4.03 -1.80
N ALA A 210 -16.34 3.95 -3.10
CA ALA A 210 -16.64 4.98 -4.08
C ALA A 210 -16.74 4.38 -5.49
N PRO A 211 -17.41 5.03 -6.46
CA PRO A 211 -17.36 4.64 -7.86
C PRO A 211 -15.94 4.65 -8.42
N GLY A 212 -15.65 3.81 -9.41
CA GLY A 212 -14.33 3.72 -10.03
C GLY A 212 -13.75 5.03 -10.60
N SER A 213 -14.59 6.02 -10.86
CA SER A 213 -14.14 7.39 -11.23
C SER A 213 -13.36 8.10 -10.12
N MET A 214 -13.49 7.66 -8.88
CA MET A 214 -12.73 8.16 -7.72
C MET A 214 -11.37 7.44 -7.55
N GLY A 215 -11.12 6.36 -8.32
CA GLY A 215 -9.92 5.54 -8.20
C GLY A 215 -9.85 4.84 -6.84
N MET A 216 -8.69 4.93 -6.19
CA MET A 216 -8.44 4.39 -4.85
C MET A 216 -8.46 5.52 -3.80
N PRO A 217 -9.58 5.73 -3.09
CA PRO A 217 -9.72 6.80 -2.11
C PRO A 217 -8.73 6.64 -0.95
N ARG A 218 -8.24 7.79 -0.44
CA ARG A 218 -7.30 7.87 0.69
C ARG A 218 -7.79 8.91 1.67
N PHE A 219 -7.72 8.57 2.97
CA PHE A 219 -8.14 9.45 4.04
C PHE A 219 -7.00 9.62 5.04
N VAL A 220 -6.51 10.83 5.21
CA VAL A 220 -5.62 11.19 6.32
C VAL A 220 -6.48 11.29 7.57
N ILE A 221 -6.20 10.47 8.57
CA ILE A 221 -6.99 10.42 9.78
C ILE A 221 -6.62 11.60 10.69
N ASP A 222 -7.65 12.29 11.17
CA ASP A 222 -7.50 13.40 12.09
C ASP A 222 -6.84 12.91 13.39
N GLU A 223 -5.71 13.51 13.76
CA GLU A 223 -5.01 13.15 14.99
C GLU A 223 -5.90 13.31 16.23
N GLU A 224 -6.82 14.30 16.23
CA GLU A 224 -7.77 14.50 17.32
C GLU A 224 -8.74 13.32 17.49
N ALA A 225 -9.04 12.60 16.41
CA ALA A 225 -9.95 11.45 16.45
C ALA A 225 -9.32 10.20 17.08
N ILE A 226 -7.99 10.10 17.08
CA ILE A 226 -7.27 8.89 17.49
C ILE A 226 -6.23 9.12 18.60
N SER A 227 -5.96 10.36 19.00
CA SER A 227 -4.88 10.72 19.96
C SER A 227 -4.96 9.97 21.28
N ASP A 228 -6.17 9.76 21.82
CA ASP A 228 -6.39 9.07 23.09
C ASP A 228 -6.14 7.55 23.04
N ILE A 229 -6.14 6.99 21.85
CA ILE A 229 -5.99 5.53 21.61
C ILE A 229 -4.73 5.19 20.82
N ARG A 230 -3.95 6.18 20.37
CA ARG A 230 -2.72 5.97 19.60
C ARG A 230 -1.59 5.49 20.51
N ALA A 231 -0.86 4.46 20.08
CA ALA A 231 0.28 3.89 20.79
C ALA A 231 1.62 4.35 20.19
N ARG A 232 1.62 4.74 18.91
CA ARG A 232 2.82 5.10 18.12
C ARG A 232 2.57 6.27 17.20
#